data_783580a576ae7e199adb8de222ab58f5
#
_entry.id   783580a576ae7e199adb8de222ab58f5
#
_cell.length_a   1.000
_cell.length_b   1.000
_cell.length_c   1.000
_cell.angle_alpha   90.00
_cell.angle_beta   90.00
_cell.angle_gamma   90.00
#
_symmetry.space_group_name_H-M   'P 1'
#
loop_
_entity.id
_entity.type
_entity.pdbx_description
1 polymer ?
#
loop_
_entity_poly.entity_id
_entity_poly.type
_entity_poly.pdbx_seq_one_letter_code
_entity_poly.pdbx_strand_id
1 'polypeptide(L)'
;PALVDETADIRKAAADIVNGCTFDNNLPCIAEKEIVAVDSIADELMNYMISEQGCYLISKEEQDKLTATVLTPKGLNRKCVGRDARTLLSMIGIQAPENIRCIVFEGEKEHPLISEELMMPILGLVRAKDFDDAVEKAVWLEHGNRHSAHIHSKNIDNITKYARAID
;
A
#
# COMPACT_ATOMS: atom_id res chain seq x y z
N PRO A 1 7.03 -3.05 -3.31
CA PRO A 1 6.14 -2.01 -3.84
C PRO A 1 5.22 -2.53 -4.96
N ALA A 2 4.01 -1.97 -5.08
CA ALA A 2 3.10 -2.19 -6.19
C ALA A 2 3.01 -0.90 -7.03
N LEU A 3 3.54 -0.92 -8.26
CA LEU A 3 3.47 0.21 -9.18
C LEU A 3 2.23 0.09 -10.08
N VAL A 4 1.48 1.18 -10.23
CA VAL A 4 0.31 1.24 -11.12
C VAL A 4 0.48 2.41 -12.08
N ASP A 5 0.53 2.13 -13.39
CA ASP A 5 0.61 3.17 -14.42
C ASP A 5 -0.76 3.45 -15.09
N GLU A 6 -0.79 4.49 -15.93
CA GLU A 6 -1.99 4.95 -16.64
C GLU A 6 -2.56 3.96 -17.65
N THR A 7 -1.82 2.90 -18.00
CA THR A 7 -2.28 1.87 -18.96
C THR A 7 -2.95 0.68 -18.26
N ALA A 8 -2.89 0.62 -16.94
CA ALA A 8 -3.43 -0.49 -16.15
C ALA A 8 -4.96 -0.61 -16.28
N ASP A 9 -5.47 -1.80 -16.00
CA ASP A 9 -6.88 -1.97 -15.64
C ASP A 9 -7.02 -1.57 -14.16
N ILE A 10 -7.40 -0.32 -13.92
CA ILE A 10 -7.35 0.30 -12.59
C ILE A 10 -8.25 -0.43 -11.59
N ARG A 11 -9.47 -0.82 -12.01
CA ARG A 11 -10.41 -1.57 -11.16
C ARG A 11 -9.84 -2.94 -10.77
N LYS A 12 -9.23 -3.63 -11.75
CA LYS A 12 -8.56 -4.91 -11.49
C LYS A 12 -7.34 -4.72 -10.60
N ALA A 13 -6.53 -3.69 -10.83
CA ALA A 13 -5.37 -3.36 -10.00
C ALA A 13 -5.77 -3.14 -8.54
N ALA A 14 -6.85 -2.38 -8.29
CA ALA A 14 -7.38 -2.19 -6.94
C ALA A 14 -7.74 -3.51 -6.25
N ALA A 15 -8.44 -4.41 -6.98
CA ALA A 15 -8.82 -5.71 -6.44
C ALA A 15 -7.60 -6.60 -6.15
N ASP A 16 -6.66 -6.71 -7.10
CA ASP A 16 -5.48 -7.56 -6.96
C ASP A 16 -4.59 -7.09 -5.80
N ILE A 17 -4.30 -5.78 -5.71
CA ILE A 17 -3.46 -5.19 -4.65
C ILE A 17 -4.08 -5.42 -3.27
N VAL A 18 -5.39 -5.14 -3.12
CA VAL A 18 -6.05 -5.34 -1.83
C VAL A 18 -6.13 -6.82 -1.47
N ASN A 19 -6.37 -7.72 -2.43
CA ASN A 19 -6.37 -9.15 -2.19
C ASN A 19 -4.98 -9.65 -1.75
N GLY A 20 -3.91 -9.21 -2.42
CA GLY A 20 -2.55 -9.57 -2.03
C GLY A 20 -2.17 -9.00 -0.66
N CYS A 21 -2.45 -7.72 -0.40
CA CYS A 21 -2.18 -7.11 0.90
C CYS A 21 -2.93 -7.77 2.05
N THR A 22 -4.18 -8.18 1.84
CA THR A 22 -5.02 -8.75 2.91
C THR A 22 -4.90 -10.26 3.06
N PHE A 23 -4.16 -10.92 2.17
CA PHE A 23 -3.89 -12.34 2.30
C PHE A 23 -3.12 -12.60 3.61
N ASP A 24 -3.70 -13.44 4.46
CA ASP A 24 -3.17 -13.74 5.80
C ASP A 24 -2.75 -12.49 6.60
N ASN A 25 -3.57 -11.43 6.53
CA ASN A 25 -3.33 -10.14 7.19
C ASN A 25 -1.94 -9.54 6.91
N ASN A 26 -1.42 -9.70 5.68
CA ASN A 26 -0.12 -9.20 5.23
C ASN A 26 1.10 -9.87 5.88
N LEU A 27 0.96 -11.07 6.42
CA LEU A 27 2.09 -11.82 6.97
C LEU A 27 3.09 -12.32 5.91
N PRO A 28 2.65 -12.76 4.68
CA PRO A 28 3.59 -13.17 3.66
C PRO A 28 4.48 -12.01 3.20
N CYS A 29 5.79 -12.26 3.12
CA CYS A 29 6.77 -11.25 2.70
C CYS A 29 6.64 -10.82 1.23
N ILE A 30 5.89 -11.57 0.41
CA ILE A 30 5.59 -11.24 -0.99
C ILE A 30 4.32 -10.39 -1.15
N ALA A 31 3.56 -10.15 -0.08
CA ALA A 31 2.34 -9.35 -0.14
C ALA A 31 2.65 -7.88 -0.44
N GLU A 32 1.72 -7.19 -1.09
CA GLU A 32 1.83 -5.74 -1.32
C GLU A 32 1.87 -5.00 0.01
N LYS A 33 2.87 -4.12 0.16
CA LYS A 33 3.10 -3.33 1.37
C LYS A 33 2.77 -1.85 1.16
N GLU A 34 3.01 -1.33 -0.04
CA GLU A 34 2.75 0.05 -0.44
C GLU A 34 2.44 0.12 -1.93
N ILE A 35 1.82 1.23 -2.33
CA ILE A 35 1.40 1.51 -3.71
C ILE A 35 2.12 2.76 -4.22
N VAL A 36 2.67 2.69 -5.42
CA VAL A 36 3.12 3.87 -6.17
C VAL A 36 2.24 3.99 -7.42
N ALA A 37 1.42 5.03 -7.47
CA ALA A 37 0.48 5.24 -8.57
C ALA A 37 0.80 6.54 -9.33
N VAL A 38 0.74 6.50 -10.66
CA VAL A 38 0.81 7.71 -11.47
C VAL A 38 -0.38 8.61 -11.13
N ASP A 39 -0.14 9.91 -10.96
CA ASP A 39 -1.12 10.89 -10.45
C ASP A 39 -2.45 10.87 -11.22
N SER A 40 -2.37 10.71 -12.54
CA SER A 40 -3.56 10.70 -13.41
C SER A 40 -4.58 9.60 -13.09
N ILE A 41 -4.18 8.53 -12.41
CA ILE A 41 -5.06 7.40 -12.07
C ILE A 41 -5.18 7.16 -10.55
N ALA A 42 -4.47 7.90 -9.74
CA ALA A 42 -4.39 7.65 -8.30
C ALA A 42 -5.76 7.80 -7.60
N ASP A 43 -6.54 8.83 -7.98
CA ASP A 43 -7.89 9.04 -7.42
C ASP A 43 -8.85 7.92 -7.81
N GLU A 44 -8.81 7.46 -9.07
CA GLU A 44 -9.64 6.36 -9.54
C GLU A 44 -9.28 5.05 -8.82
N LEU A 45 -7.98 4.76 -8.68
CA LEU A 45 -7.50 3.59 -7.95
C LEU A 45 -7.99 3.60 -6.49
N MET A 46 -7.79 4.71 -5.78
CA MET A 46 -8.23 4.87 -4.40
C MET A 46 -9.75 4.71 -4.27
N ASN A 47 -10.52 5.27 -5.21
CA ASN A 47 -11.97 5.15 -5.22
C ASN A 47 -12.42 3.68 -5.33
N TYR A 48 -11.85 2.89 -6.24
CA TYR A 48 -12.17 1.45 -6.34
C TYR A 48 -11.77 0.67 -5.09
N MET A 49 -10.63 0.99 -4.48
CA MET A 49 -10.21 0.35 -3.22
C MET A 49 -11.21 0.60 -2.10
N ILE A 50 -11.72 1.83 -1.97
CA ILE A 50 -12.68 2.21 -0.93
C ILE A 50 -14.07 1.65 -1.23
N SER A 51 -14.59 1.88 -2.44
CA SER A 51 -15.98 1.57 -2.77
C SER A 51 -16.26 0.09 -3.03
N GLU A 52 -15.25 -0.67 -3.48
CA GLU A 52 -15.47 -2.06 -3.93
C GLU A 52 -14.61 -3.10 -3.17
N GLN A 53 -13.49 -2.69 -2.57
CA GLN A 53 -12.54 -3.65 -1.99
C GLN A 53 -12.50 -3.66 -0.46
N GLY A 54 -13.42 -2.96 0.21
CA GLY A 54 -13.49 -2.96 1.67
C GLY A 54 -12.29 -2.27 2.33
N CYS A 55 -11.80 -1.20 1.72
CA CYS A 55 -10.76 -0.38 2.31
C CYS A 55 -11.35 0.78 3.12
N TYR A 56 -10.76 1.04 4.29
CA TYR A 56 -11.09 2.17 5.14
C TYR A 56 -10.04 3.27 4.94
N LEU A 57 -10.46 4.43 4.44
CA LEU A 57 -9.60 5.60 4.26
C LEU A 57 -9.45 6.33 5.59
N ILE A 58 -8.24 6.40 6.12
CA ILE A 58 -7.94 7.13 7.36
C ILE A 58 -7.54 8.58 7.08
N SER A 59 -7.99 9.47 7.96
CA SER A 59 -7.61 10.89 8.00
C SER A 59 -6.15 11.07 8.47
N LYS A 60 -5.61 12.27 8.33
CA LYS A 60 -4.25 12.59 8.81
C LYS A 60 -4.09 12.38 10.31
N GLU A 61 -5.09 12.78 11.10
CA GLU A 61 -5.07 12.56 12.56
C GLU A 61 -5.09 11.07 12.92
N GLU A 62 -5.86 10.27 12.17
CA GLU A 62 -5.91 8.83 12.35
C GLU A 62 -4.60 8.14 11.92
N GLN A 63 -3.93 8.65 10.87
CA GLN A 63 -2.59 8.19 10.47
C GLN A 63 -1.58 8.38 11.62
N ASP A 64 -1.59 9.54 12.28
CA ASP A 64 -0.69 9.82 13.40
C ASP A 64 -0.95 8.87 14.58
N LYS A 65 -2.23 8.64 14.93
CA LYS A 65 -2.63 7.68 15.97
C LYS A 65 -2.23 6.24 15.61
N LEU A 66 -2.46 5.83 14.37
CA LEU A 66 -2.12 4.50 13.89
C LEU A 66 -0.59 4.30 13.90
N THR A 67 0.17 5.27 13.43
CA THR A 67 1.63 5.27 13.46
C THR A 67 2.15 5.06 14.90
N ALA A 68 1.65 5.85 15.85
CA ALA A 68 2.04 5.72 17.26
C ALA A 68 1.62 4.38 17.90
N THR A 69 0.59 3.73 17.34
CA THR A 69 0.10 2.42 17.83
C THR A 69 0.93 1.26 17.28
N VAL A 70 1.25 1.28 15.98
CA VAL A 70 1.90 0.16 15.31
C VAL A 70 3.43 0.24 15.32
N LEU A 71 3.99 1.45 15.45
CA LEU A 71 5.43 1.68 15.57
C LEU A 71 5.79 2.16 16.98
N THR A 72 6.78 1.52 17.58
CA THR A 72 7.31 1.88 18.90
C THR A 72 8.78 2.26 18.77
N PRO A 73 9.40 2.90 19.78
CA PRO A 73 10.84 3.17 19.77
C PRO A 73 11.72 1.90 19.62
N LYS A 74 11.13 0.72 19.81
CA LYS A 74 11.80 -0.59 19.67
C LYS A 74 11.47 -1.29 18.35
N GLY A 75 10.84 -0.62 17.40
CA GLY A 75 10.35 -1.15 16.13
C GLY A 75 8.86 -1.49 16.15
N LEU A 76 8.43 -2.44 15.33
CA LEU A 76 7.03 -2.84 15.23
C LEU A 76 6.43 -3.28 16.57
N ASN A 77 5.21 -2.83 16.82
CA ASN A 77 4.41 -3.33 17.94
C ASN A 77 3.94 -4.77 17.65
N ARG A 78 4.55 -5.74 18.30
CA ARG A 78 4.24 -7.17 18.12
C ARG A 78 2.77 -7.53 18.34
N LYS A 79 2.01 -6.72 19.08
CA LYS A 79 0.57 -6.94 19.30
C LYS A 79 -0.26 -6.62 18.07
N CYS A 80 0.29 -5.85 17.13
CA CYS A 80 -0.38 -5.42 15.90
C CYS A 80 -0.06 -6.33 14.70
N VAL A 81 1.11 -7.00 14.71
CA VAL A 81 1.55 -7.88 13.61
C VAL A 81 0.53 -8.99 13.35
N GLY A 82 0.12 -9.14 12.09
CA GLY A 82 -0.85 -10.15 11.65
C GLY A 82 -2.30 -9.91 12.11
N ARG A 83 -2.59 -8.74 12.71
CA ARG A 83 -3.97 -8.37 13.06
C ARG A 83 -4.72 -7.88 11.84
N ASP A 84 -6.02 -8.16 11.82
CA ASP A 84 -6.92 -7.64 10.80
C ASP A 84 -7.12 -6.12 10.92
N ALA A 85 -7.56 -5.49 9.83
CA ALA A 85 -7.73 -4.04 9.77
C ALA A 85 -8.70 -3.48 10.81
N ARG A 86 -9.80 -4.19 11.09
CA ARG A 86 -10.81 -3.74 12.08
C ARG A 86 -10.24 -3.75 13.49
N THR A 87 -9.43 -4.75 13.82
CA THR A 87 -8.72 -4.80 15.12
C THR A 87 -7.75 -3.62 15.25
N LEU A 88 -6.96 -3.31 14.20
CA LEU A 88 -6.05 -2.17 14.21
C LEU A 88 -6.81 -0.84 14.35
N LEU A 89 -7.92 -0.66 13.62
CA LEU A 89 -8.77 0.52 13.72
C LEU A 89 -9.38 0.66 15.12
N SER A 90 -9.80 -0.43 15.74
CA SER A 90 -10.35 -0.40 17.11
C SER A 90 -9.31 0.04 18.15
N MET A 91 -8.03 -0.25 17.94
CA MET A 91 -6.95 0.18 18.82
C MET A 91 -6.75 1.71 18.82
N ILE A 92 -7.20 2.39 17.77
CA ILE A 92 -7.19 3.86 17.67
C ILE A 92 -8.57 4.49 17.88
N GLY A 93 -9.53 3.71 18.37
CA GLY A 93 -10.88 4.18 18.74
C GLY A 93 -11.90 4.21 17.61
N ILE A 94 -11.62 3.56 16.47
CA ILE A 94 -12.52 3.51 15.31
C ILE A 94 -13.28 2.18 15.27
N GLN A 95 -14.61 2.27 15.24
CA GLN A 95 -15.49 1.10 15.03
C GLN A 95 -15.80 0.98 13.53
N ALA A 96 -14.98 0.20 12.81
CA ALA A 96 -15.13 0.02 11.39
C ALA A 96 -16.26 -0.97 11.03
N PRO A 97 -16.94 -0.79 9.88
CA PRO A 97 -17.91 -1.75 9.34
C PRO A 97 -17.33 -3.16 9.16
N GLU A 98 -18.19 -4.17 9.13
CA GLU A 98 -17.77 -5.57 9.05
C GLU A 98 -17.04 -5.95 7.76
N ASN A 99 -17.35 -5.26 6.66
CA ASN A 99 -16.72 -5.49 5.37
C ASN A 99 -15.32 -4.90 5.22
N ILE A 100 -14.82 -4.14 6.21
CA ILE A 100 -13.48 -3.55 6.15
C ILE A 100 -12.41 -4.61 6.41
N ARG A 101 -11.48 -4.71 5.44
CA ARG A 101 -10.37 -5.67 5.46
C ARG A 101 -8.99 -5.06 5.25
N CYS A 102 -8.92 -3.79 4.82
CA CYS A 102 -7.68 -3.06 4.62
C CYS A 102 -7.81 -1.61 5.08
N ILE A 103 -6.72 -1.03 5.56
CA ILE A 103 -6.61 0.40 5.87
C ILE A 103 -5.83 1.06 4.75
N VAL A 104 -6.34 2.18 4.21
CA VAL A 104 -5.66 2.92 3.14
C VAL A 104 -5.51 4.38 3.50
N PHE A 105 -4.46 5.00 2.98
CA PHE A 105 -4.21 6.43 3.08
C PHE A 105 -3.26 6.89 1.97
N GLU A 106 -3.17 8.19 1.76
CA GLU A 106 -2.21 8.80 0.86
C GLU A 106 -1.11 9.48 1.67
N GLY A 107 0.14 9.34 1.22
CA GLY A 107 1.30 9.94 1.90
C GLY A 107 2.54 9.99 1.03
N GLU A 108 3.59 10.64 1.56
CA GLU A 108 4.90 10.65 0.93
C GLU A 108 5.64 9.33 1.19
N LYS A 109 6.58 8.98 0.31
CA LYS A 109 7.32 7.70 0.41
C LYS A 109 8.10 7.53 1.71
N GLU A 110 8.49 8.64 2.35
CA GLU A 110 9.17 8.66 3.65
C GLU A 110 8.24 8.44 4.85
N HIS A 111 6.91 8.41 4.63
CA HIS A 111 5.97 8.20 5.73
C HIS A 111 6.22 6.82 6.39
N PRO A 112 6.35 6.74 7.73
CA PRO A 112 6.73 5.48 8.40
C PRO A 112 5.80 4.30 8.11
N LEU A 113 4.49 4.54 7.95
CA LEU A 113 3.54 3.48 7.57
C LEU A 113 3.66 3.04 6.09
N ILE A 114 4.50 3.69 5.30
CA ILE A 114 4.77 3.35 3.89
C ILE A 114 6.18 2.73 3.77
N SER A 115 7.18 3.37 4.38
CA SER A 115 8.58 2.97 4.24
C SER A 115 8.97 1.74 5.09
N GLU A 116 8.19 1.41 6.12
CA GLU A 116 8.48 0.26 6.99
C GLU A 116 7.66 -0.97 6.61
N GLU A 117 8.24 -2.15 6.69
CA GLU A 117 7.50 -3.40 6.53
C GLU A 117 6.64 -3.66 7.77
N LEU A 118 5.32 -3.45 7.65
CA LEU A 118 4.42 -3.47 8.80
C LEU A 118 3.90 -4.87 9.16
N MET A 119 3.78 -5.77 8.18
CA MET A 119 3.12 -7.09 8.34
C MET A 119 1.69 -6.96 8.88
N MET A 120 0.95 -6.02 8.32
CA MET A 120 -0.44 -5.64 8.66
C MET A 120 -1.17 -5.18 7.41
N PRO A 121 -2.50 -5.31 7.31
CA PRO A 121 -3.27 -4.88 6.14
C PRO A 121 -3.45 -3.34 6.11
N ILE A 122 -2.33 -2.64 5.92
CA ILE A 122 -2.24 -1.19 5.80
C ILE A 122 -1.50 -0.89 4.49
N LEU A 123 -2.12 -0.11 3.61
CA LEU A 123 -1.55 0.32 2.33
C LEU A 123 -1.49 1.84 2.25
N GLY A 124 -0.29 2.37 2.19
CA GLY A 124 -0.08 3.76 1.81
C GLY A 124 0.06 3.90 0.29
N LEU A 125 -0.59 4.91 -0.28
CA LEU A 125 -0.47 5.27 -1.68
C LEU A 125 0.43 6.50 -1.81
N VAL A 126 1.46 6.36 -2.63
CA VAL A 126 2.39 7.44 -3.01
C VAL A 126 2.08 7.85 -4.45
N ARG A 127 1.81 9.15 -4.66
CA ARG A 127 1.60 9.68 -6.01
C ARG A 127 2.93 9.89 -6.71
N ALA A 128 2.94 9.62 -8.00
CA ALA A 128 4.03 9.92 -8.91
C ALA A 128 3.54 10.81 -10.07
N LYS A 129 4.32 11.81 -10.46
CA LYS A 129 3.94 12.75 -11.53
C LYS A 129 3.82 12.07 -12.90
N ASP A 130 4.63 11.01 -13.13
CA ASP A 130 4.69 10.23 -14.35
C ASP A 130 5.28 8.83 -14.04
N PHE A 131 5.36 7.98 -15.07
CA PHE A 131 5.88 6.61 -14.93
C PHE A 131 7.35 6.57 -14.44
N ASP A 132 8.19 7.50 -14.90
CA ASP A 132 9.60 7.54 -14.52
C ASP A 132 9.78 7.88 -13.04
N ASP A 133 9.04 8.87 -12.54
CA ASP A 133 8.97 9.20 -11.12
C ASP A 133 8.39 8.03 -10.30
N ALA A 134 7.42 7.30 -10.84
CA ALA A 134 6.88 6.11 -10.20
C ALA A 134 7.94 5.00 -10.04
N VAL A 135 8.74 4.77 -11.06
CA VAL A 135 9.86 3.82 -11.00
C VAL A 135 10.89 4.25 -9.95
N GLU A 136 11.29 5.53 -9.93
CA GLU A 136 12.25 6.05 -8.93
C GLU A 136 11.75 5.86 -7.50
N LYS A 137 10.48 6.17 -7.25
CA LYS A 137 9.84 6.00 -5.93
C LYS A 137 9.74 4.54 -5.52
N ALA A 138 9.35 3.65 -6.44
CA ALA A 138 9.25 2.22 -6.18
C ALA A 138 10.62 1.59 -5.89
N VAL A 139 11.67 1.97 -6.63
CA VAL A 139 13.06 1.53 -6.38
C VAL A 139 13.54 2.01 -5.00
N TRP A 140 13.21 3.26 -4.63
CA TRP A 140 13.54 3.78 -3.31
C TRP A 140 12.85 2.99 -2.19
N LEU A 141 11.57 2.66 -2.36
CA LEU A 141 10.78 1.89 -1.39
C LEU A 141 11.17 0.41 -1.28
N GLU A 142 11.78 -0.14 -2.32
CA GLU A 142 12.29 -1.52 -2.31
C GLU A 142 13.55 -1.67 -1.43
N HIS A 143 14.21 -0.56 -1.09
CA HIS A 143 15.37 -0.49 -0.19
C HIS A 143 16.59 -1.35 -0.58
N GLY A 144 16.67 -1.83 -1.82
CA GLY A 144 17.74 -2.72 -2.28
C GLY A 144 17.62 -4.16 -1.75
N ASN A 145 16.46 -4.54 -1.26
CA ASN A 145 16.20 -5.89 -0.75
C ASN A 145 16.18 -6.95 -1.86
N ARG A 146 15.84 -6.56 -3.10
CA ARG A 146 15.77 -7.46 -4.27
C ARG A 146 14.90 -8.68 -4.00
N HIS A 147 13.74 -8.43 -3.37
CA HIS A 147 12.86 -9.51 -2.94
C HIS A 147 11.66 -9.68 -3.87
N SER A 148 10.72 -8.74 -3.84
CA SER A 148 9.51 -8.79 -4.68
C SER A 148 9.00 -7.39 -5.00
N ALA A 149 8.50 -7.25 -6.22
CA ALA A 149 7.87 -6.03 -6.71
C ALA A 149 6.76 -6.39 -7.69
N HIS A 150 5.74 -5.56 -7.75
CA HIS A 150 4.56 -5.76 -8.58
C HIS A 150 4.39 -4.58 -9.53
N ILE A 151 3.84 -4.84 -10.73
CA ILE A 151 3.44 -3.79 -11.65
C ILE A 151 2.09 -4.11 -12.29
N HIS A 152 1.21 -3.15 -12.31
CA HIS A 152 -0.03 -3.15 -13.07
C HIS A 152 0.11 -2.20 -14.25
N SER A 153 0.25 -2.75 -15.44
CA SER A 153 0.49 -2.03 -16.69
C SER A 153 0.07 -2.89 -17.89
N LYS A 154 -0.38 -2.25 -18.97
CA LYS A 154 -0.56 -2.88 -20.29
C LYS A 154 0.52 -2.44 -21.28
N ASN A 155 1.46 -1.62 -20.86
CA ASN A 155 2.58 -1.16 -21.67
C ASN A 155 3.81 -2.04 -21.44
N ILE A 156 4.19 -2.83 -22.45
CA ILE A 156 5.32 -3.75 -22.35
C ILE A 156 6.66 -3.03 -22.13
N ASP A 157 6.82 -1.80 -22.64
CA ASP A 157 8.03 -1.01 -22.44
C ASP A 157 8.14 -0.55 -20.99
N ASN A 158 7.02 -0.12 -20.39
CA ASN A 158 6.96 0.21 -18.98
C ASN A 158 7.27 -1.00 -18.07
N ILE A 159 6.66 -2.14 -18.37
CA ILE A 159 6.93 -3.39 -17.64
C ILE A 159 8.41 -3.75 -17.71
N THR A 160 9.01 -3.70 -18.92
CA THR A 160 10.42 -4.01 -19.14
C THR A 160 11.34 -3.03 -18.43
N LYS A 161 11.02 -1.73 -18.47
CA LYS A 161 11.79 -0.68 -17.81
C LYS A 161 11.77 -0.85 -16.29
N TYR A 162 10.58 -1.08 -15.71
CA TYR A 162 10.46 -1.31 -14.28
C TYR A 162 11.20 -2.57 -13.83
N ALA A 163 11.01 -3.69 -14.54
CA ALA A 163 11.69 -4.94 -14.20
C ALA A 163 13.22 -4.80 -14.16
N ARG A 164 13.81 -4.00 -15.08
CA ARG A 164 15.26 -3.74 -15.10
C ARG A 164 15.71 -2.76 -14.00
N ALA A 165 14.83 -1.88 -13.55
CA ALA A 165 15.19 -0.88 -12.56
C ALA A 165 15.11 -1.41 -11.12
N ILE A 166 14.24 -2.38 -10.88
CA ILE A 166 13.95 -2.95 -9.55
C ILE A 166 14.79 -4.18 -9.21
N ASP A 167 15.52 -4.74 -10.17
CA ASP A 167 16.37 -5.95 -10.04
C ASP A 167 17.61 -5.72 -9.12
#